data_a5197def730744c8d62ed69b3125aa55
#
_entry.id   a5197def730744c8d62ed69b3125aa55
#
_cell.length_a   1.000
_cell.length_b   1.000
_cell.length_c   1.000
_cell.angle_alpha   90.00
_cell.angle_beta   90.00
_cell.angle_gamma   90.00
#
_symmetry.space_group_name_H-M   'P 1'
#
loop_
_entity.id
_entity.type
_entity.pdbx_description
1 polymer ?
#
loop_
_entity_poly.entity_id
_entity_poly.type
_entity_poly.pdbx_seq_one_letter_code
_entity_poly.pdbx_strand_id
1 'polypeptide(L)'
;ANTLKLKANLNMGNGAAITDLLSENIIDTDDEDFQFNYSIATLPESISPLFQGNYPNGTGGYMSNGFFDFLNAGDAEAPFVETGIEDPRLRYYLYRQKDQDPSGSSLPCAGNGDYDYCYVGNFYWGRDHGDDEGIPNDNTKRTTFGVYPGGGAFDNNQYNRVDSSNTPTLNGEGINPIFLSSFTHFALAEAGLDLGVGVDSKALMAQGIQLSMDKVIDFSGALSTTDEDDETIDYAATSANVSDYIARVLAEYDAASGNEAKLAIVIREWYNASWGNGIEPYNMYRRTGYPTLQTGVFPVGPFPRSFRYPSSETNSNPNVNQTTADNQVFWDTNPAGFIN
;
A
#
# COMPACT_ATOMS: atom_id res chain seq x y z
N ALA A 1 -6.93 16.38 16.48
CA ALA A 1 -6.02 16.19 17.63
C ALA A 1 -6.17 14.79 18.23
N ASN A 2 -7.40 14.33 18.53
CA ASN A 2 -7.63 13.03 19.20
C ASN A 2 -7.20 11.85 18.30
N THR A 3 -7.37 11.93 16.99
CA THR A 3 -6.88 10.90 16.06
C THR A 3 -5.35 10.75 16.10
N LEU A 4 -4.62 11.86 16.26
CA LEU A 4 -3.16 11.78 16.44
C LEU A 4 -2.78 11.18 17.80
N LYS A 5 -3.60 11.37 18.84
CA LYS A 5 -3.41 10.66 20.13
C LYS A 5 -3.69 9.17 19.97
N LEU A 6 -4.74 8.79 19.20
CA LEU A 6 -5.01 7.39 18.86
C LEU A 6 -3.77 6.75 18.21
N LYS A 7 -3.25 7.36 17.15
CA LYS A 7 -2.03 6.90 16.46
C LYS A 7 -0.84 6.77 17.41
N ALA A 8 -0.59 7.77 18.25
CA ALA A 8 0.52 7.75 19.20
C ALA A 8 0.35 6.63 20.24
N ASN A 9 -0.84 6.46 20.82
CA ASN A 9 -1.12 5.42 21.79
C ASN A 9 -1.07 4.01 21.18
N LEU A 10 -1.51 3.85 19.92
CA LEU A 10 -1.37 2.59 19.20
C LEU A 10 0.11 2.21 19.03
N ASN A 11 0.95 3.16 18.60
CA ASN A 11 2.39 2.93 18.44
C ASN A 11 3.11 2.62 19.75
N MET A 12 2.56 3.04 20.90
CA MET A 12 3.09 2.77 22.24
C MET A 12 2.46 1.54 22.90
N GLY A 13 1.49 0.87 22.26
CA GLY A 13 0.79 -0.26 22.86
C GLY A 13 -0.12 0.12 24.06
N ASN A 14 -0.64 1.35 24.10
CA ASN A 14 -1.42 1.87 25.23
C ASN A 14 -2.93 1.72 24.99
N GLY A 15 -3.47 0.51 25.13
CA GLY A 15 -4.89 0.21 24.93
C GLY A 15 -5.83 0.96 25.88
N ALA A 16 -5.40 1.24 27.12
CA ALA A 16 -6.22 1.98 28.07
C ALA A 16 -6.49 3.42 27.59
N ALA A 17 -5.46 4.12 27.14
CA ALA A 17 -5.63 5.47 26.60
C ALA A 17 -6.43 5.48 25.27
N ILE A 18 -6.37 4.40 24.48
CA ILE A 18 -7.24 4.26 23.29
C ILE A 18 -8.70 4.08 23.71
N THR A 19 -8.96 3.31 24.74
CA THR A 19 -10.32 3.13 25.28
C THR A 19 -10.95 4.46 25.71
N ASP A 20 -10.17 5.33 26.34
CA ASP A 20 -10.64 6.68 26.72
C ASP A 20 -11.00 7.54 25.47
N LEU A 21 -10.32 7.32 24.35
CA LEU A 21 -10.56 8.06 23.10
C LEU A 21 -11.82 7.61 22.37
N LEU A 22 -12.41 6.45 22.68
CA LEU A 22 -13.61 5.97 22.00
C LEU A 22 -14.84 6.88 22.20
N SER A 23 -14.85 7.72 23.23
CA SER A 23 -15.89 8.70 23.50
C SER A 23 -15.58 10.10 22.96
N GLU A 24 -14.42 10.27 22.38
CA GLU A 24 -13.94 11.55 21.84
C GLU A 24 -14.23 11.65 20.35
N ASN A 25 -14.22 12.88 19.82
CA ASN A 25 -14.30 13.08 18.38
C ASN A 25 -12.94 12.74 17.74
N ILE A 26 -12.94 11.70 16.91
CA ILE A 26 -11.82 11.27 16.07
C ILE A 26 -12.28 11.28 14.62
N ILE A 27 -11.36 11.30 13.67
CA ILE A 27 -11.66 11.19 12.24
C ILE A 27 -12.36 9.84 12.00
N ASP A 28 -13.62 9.86 11.52
CA ASP A 28 -14.38 8.65 11.22
C ASP A 28 -15.14 8.68 9.89
N THR A 29 -15.18 9.84 9.24
CA THR A 29 -15.83 10.07 7.95
C THR A 29 -14.86 10.68 6.93
N ASP A 30 -15.14 10.53 5.64
CA ASP A 30 -14.30 10.97 4.53
C ASP A 30 -14.07 12.48 4.50
N ASP A 31 -15.07 13.29 4.90
CA ASP A 31 -14.98 14.75 4.96
C ASP A 31 -14.11 15.27 6.11
N GLU A 32 -13.74 14.41 7.04
CA GLU A 32 -12.81 14.73 8.14
C GLU A 32 -11.36 14.33 7.84
N ASP A 33 -11.11 13.70 6.70
CA ASP A 33 -9.80 13.15 6.35
C ASP A 33 -8.67 14.19 6.44
N PHE A 34 -7.60 13.83 7.14
CA PHE A 34 -6.41 14.65 7.22
C PHE A 34 -5.47 14.31 6.06
N GLN A 35 -5.49 15.15 5.04
CA GLN A 35 -4.80 14.95 3.77
C GLN A 35 -4.32 16.26 3.17
N PHE A 36 -3.36 16.18 2.25
CA PHE A 36 -2.96 17.29 1.38
C PHE A 36 -3.47 17.01 -0.03
N ASN A 37 -4.16 17.97 -0.63
CA ASN A 37 -4.70 17.82 -1.97
C ASN A 37 -3.75 18.41 -3.02
N TYR A 38 -3.39 17.59 -3.99
CA TYR A 38 -2.73 18.05 -5.21
C TYR A 38 -3.76 18.55 -6.23
N SER A 39 -3.33 19.44 -7.12
CA SER A 39 -4.14 19.93 -8.22
C SER A 39 -3.36 19.82 -9.54
N ILE A 40 -4.03 20.19 -10.63
CA ILE A 40 -3.40 20.21 -11.96
C ILE A 40 -2.58 21.50 -12.23
N ALA A 41 -2.54 22.43 -11.28
CA ALA A 41 -1.91 23.74 -11.50
C ALA A 41 -0.36 23.61 -11.54
N THR A 42 0.22 24.20 -12.56
CA THR A 42 1.67 24.29 -12.74
C THR A 42 2.26 25.61 -12.27
N LEU A 43 1.41 26.61 -11.97
CA LEU A 43 1.84 27.92 -11.48
C LEU A 43 0.77 28.56 -10.55
N PRO A 44 0.98 28.64 -9.22
CA PRO A 44 2.05 27.97 -8.50
C PRO A 44 1.94 26.45 -8.65
N GLU A 45 3.09 25.77 -8.63
CA GLU A 45 3.11 24.32 -8.82
C GLU A 45 2.41 23.63 -7.66
N SER A 46 1.40 22.83 -7.98
CA SER A 46 0.65 22.02 -7.01
C SER A 46 0.29 20.63 -7.54
N ILE A 47 0.85 20.28 -8.70
CA ILE A 47 0.77 18.94 -9.29
C ILE A 47 1.64 17.96 -8.49
N SER A 48 1.21 16.71 -8.40
CA SER A 48 1.98 15.72 -7.66
C SER A 48 3.34 15.42 -8.30
N PRO A 49 4.43 15.44 -7.53
CA PRO A 49 5.74 15.02 -8.03
C PRO A 49 5.79 13.56 -8.52
N LEU A 50 5.02 12.67 -7.89
CA LEU A 50 4.93 11.27 -8.31
C LEU A 50 4.32 11.12 -9.70
N PHE A 51 3.32 11.94 -10.02
CA PHE A 51 2.73 11.97 -11.34
C PHE A 51 3.76 12.38 -12.40
N GLN A 52 4.49 13.47 -12.16
CA GLN A 52 5.51 13.96 -13.10
C GLN A 52 6.61 12.94 -13.35
N GLY A 53 7.02 12.20 -12.31
CA GLY A 53 8.06 11.18 -12.41
C GLY A 53 7.65 9.94 -13.19
N ASN A 54 6.38 9.56 -13.13
CA ASN A 54 5.89 8.27 -13.67
C ASN A 54 5.09 8.41 -14.94
N TYR A 55 4.05 9.24 -14.96
CA TYR A 55 3.06 9.21 -16.02
C TYR A 55 3.51 9.85 -17.33
N PRO A 56 4.11 11.05 -17.40
CA PRO A 56 4.48 11.64 -18.67
C PRO A 56 5.47 10.81 -19.51
N ASN A 57 6.20 9.92 -18.87
CA ASN A 57 7.23 9.11 -19.51
C ASN A 57 6.96 7.60 -19.44
N GLY A 58 6.03 7.17 -18.59
CA GLY A 58 5.75 5.76 -18.35
C GLY A 58 6.95 4.95 -17.81
N THR A 59 7.97 5.64 -17.30
CA THR A 59 9.29 5.05 -16.99
C THR A 59 9.80 5.40 -15.61
N GLY A 60 8.92 5.75 -14.68
CA GLY A 60 9.27 5.96 -13.27
C GLY A 60 9.93 4.73 -12.61
N GLY A 61 9.74 4.51 -11.37
CA GLY A 61 10.23 3.31 -10.69
C GLY A 61 9.53 2.02 -11.12
N TYR A 62 9.95 0.92 -10.54
CA TYR A 62 9.21 -0.35 -10.60
C TYR A 62 8.35 -0.51 -9.36
N MET A 63 7.19 -1.12 -9.54
CA MET A 63 6.43 -1.66 -8.42
C MET A 63 7.04 -2.96 -7.94
N SER A 64 6.88 -3.23 -6.65
CA SER A 64 7.22 -4.53 -6.08
C SER A 64 6.23 -5.59 -6.54
N ASN A 65 6.71 -6.75 -7.00
CA ASN A 65 5.89 -7.90 -7.29
C ASN A 65 5.05 -8.33 -6.07
N GLY A 66 5.61 -8.29 -4.88
CA GLY A 66 4.87 -8.58 -3.65
C GLY A 66 3.68 -7.63 -3.39
N PHE A 67 3.72 -6.39 -3.88
CA PHE A 67 2.55 -5.51 -3.78
C PHE A 67 1.45 -5.90 -4.77
N PHE A 68 1.80 -6.39 -5.95
CA PHE A 68 0.82 -6.95 -6.88
C PHE A 68 0.05 -8.12 -6.25
N ASP A 69 0.77 -9.01 -5.55
CA ASP A 69 0.14 -10.15 -4.89
C ASP A 69 -0.81 -9.74 -3.77
N PHE A 70 -0.47 -8.74 -2.98
CA PHE A 70 -1.39 -8.20 -1.98
C PHE A 70 -2.72 -7.72 -2.58
N LEU A 71 -2.68 -7.22 -3.82
CA LEU A 71 -3.85 -6.78 -4.56
C LEU A 71 -4.47 -7.89 -5.44
N ASN A 72 -3.94 -9.11 -5.39
CA ASN A 72 -4.35 -10.24 -6.23
C ASN A 72 -4.32 -9.93 -7.73
N ALA A 73 -3.23 -9.32 -8.18
CA ALA A 73 -3.07 -8.88 -9.56
C ALA A 73 -2.84 -10.03 -10.56
N GLY A 74 -2.41 -11.19 -10.08
CA GLY A 74 -2.07 -12.33 -10.92
C GLY A 74 -2.03 -13.64 -10.12
N ASP A 75 -1.23 -14.59 -10.60
CA ASP A 75 -1.01 -15.87 -9.94
C ASP A 75 -0.14 -15.65 -8.69
N ALA A 76 -0.72 -15.86 -7.51
CA ALA A 76 0.01 -15.68 -6.26
C ALA A 76 1.01 -16.83 -6.05
N GLU A 77 2.23 -16.47 -5.66
CA GLU A 77 3.27 -17.41 -5.24
C GLU A 77 3.48 -17.33 -3.71
N ALA A 78 4.08 -18.35 -3.13
CA ALA A 78 4.36 -18.32 -1.69
C ALA A 78 5.22 -17.09 -1.32
N PRO A 79 4.96 -16.39 -0.20
CA PRO A 79 4.04 -16.76 0.89
C PRO A 79 2.58 -16.34 0.68
N PHE A 80 2.21 -15.80 -0.46
CA PHE A 80 0.87 -15.31 -0.74
C PHE A 80 -0.04 -16.45 -1.22
N VAL A 81 -1.35 -16.22 -1.17
CA VAL A 81 -2.36 -17.18 -1.56
C VAL A 81 -3.28 -16.53 -2.58
N GLU A 82 -3.37 -17.13 -3.73
CA GLU A 82 -4.33 -16.72 -4.75
C GLU A 82 -5.76 -16.87 -4.23
N THR A 83 -6.55 -15.82 -4.33
CA THR A 83 -7.94 -15.81 -3.88
C THR A 83 -8.93 -15.82 -5.02
N GLY A 84 -8.48 -15.60 -6.25
CA GLY A 84 -9.32 -15.48 -7.43
C GLY A 84 -10.19 -14.22 -7.46
N ILE A 85 -10.02 -13.30 -6.51
CA ILE A 85 -10.75 -12.03 -6.47
C ILE A 85 -9.74 -10.89 -6.37
N GLU A 86 -9.60 -10.14 -7.45
CA GLU A 86 -8.77 -8.94 -7.52
C GLU A 86 -9.26 -7.88 -6.54
N ASP A 87 -8.34 -7.16 -5.90
CA ASP A 87 -8.68 -5.97 -5.13
C ASP A 87 -9.10 -4.85 -6.10
N PRO A 88 -10.33 -4.34 -6.03
CA PRO A 88 -10.80 -3.31 -6.97
C PRO A 88 -9.92 -2.06 -7.03
N ARG A 89 -9.15 -1.74 -5.97
CA ARG A 89 -8.23 -0.60 -5.95
C ARG A 89 -7.03 -0.77 -6.88
N LEU A 90 -6.68 -2.01 -7.25
CA LEU A 90 -5.58 -2.32 -8.15
C LEU A 90 -5.65 -1.51 -9.44
N ARG A 91 -6.83 -1.47 -10.07
CA ARG A 91 -7.05 -0.80 -11.35
C ARG A 91 -6.95 0.73 -11.29
N TYR A 92 -7.02 1.30 -10.09
CA TYR A 92 -6.85 2.73 -9.84
C TYR A 92 -5.41 3.09 -9.45
N TYR A 93 -4.73 2.21 -8.72
CA TYR A 93 -3.35 2.44 -8.27
C TYR A 93 -2.33 2.23 -9.37
N LEU A 94 -2.58 1.23 -10.21
CA LEU A 94 -1.61 0.67 -11.14
C LEU A 94 -2.19 0.61 -12.56
N TYR A 95 -1.32 0.82 -13.56
CA TYR A 95 -1.73 0.82 -14.95
C TYR A 95 -0.76 -0.02 -15.79
N ARG A 96 -1.30 -1.00 -16.52
CA ARG A 96 -0.56 -1.87 -17.44
C ARG A 96 -0.44 -1.21 -18.81
N GLN A 97 0.79 -1.15 -19.32
CA GLN A 97 1.08 -0.50 -20.60
C GLN A 97 1.15 -1.47 -21.77
N LYS A 98 1.08 -2.77 -21.52
CA LYS A 98 1.21 -3.82 -22.54
C LYS A 98 0.44 -5.07 -22.13
N ASP A 99 -0.13 -5.72 -23.14
CA ASP A 99 -0.77 -7.02 -23.14
C ASP A 99 0.22 -8.13 -23.55
N GLN A 100 1.41 -8.11 -22.97
CA GLN A 100 2.47 -9.04 -23.33
C GLN A 100 3.21 -9.53 -22.11
N ASP A 101 3.33 -10.82 -21.97
CA ASP A 101 4.16 -11.40 -20.93
C ASP A 101 5.63 -11.07 -21.13
N PRO A 102 6.36 -10.81 -20.04
CA PRO A 102 7.80 -10.67 -20.09
C PRO A 102 8.47 -11.99 -20.52
N SER A 103 9.58 -11.90 -21.22
CA SER A 103 10.34 -13.06 -21.65
C SER A 103 11.82 -12.75 -21.81
N GLY A 104 12.65 -13.78 -21.66
CA GLY A 104 14.09 -13.71 -21.91
C GLY A 104 14.80 -12.60 -21.13
N SER A 105 15.49 -11.70 -21.83
CA SER A 105 16.28 -10.61 -21.19
C SER A 105 15.47 -9.56 -20.44
N SER A 106 14.14 -9.63 -20.50
CA SER A 106 13.27 -8.76 -19.71
C SER A 106 13.02 -9.30 -18.30
N LEU A 107 13.46 -10.52 -18.01
CA LEU A 107 13.32 -11.19 -16.73
C LEU A 107 14.68 -11.56 -16.17
N PRO A 108 15.34 -10.69 -15.39
CA PRO A 108 16.61 -11.01 -14.73
C PRO A 108 16.51 -12.23 -13.81
N CYS A 109 15.33 -12.45 -13.26
CA CYS A 109 15.00 -13.56 -12.38
C CYS A 109 14.91 -14.92 -13.08
N ALA A 110 14.77 -14.98 -14.40
CA ALA A 110 14.51 -16.23 -15.12
C ALA A 110 15.61 -17.28 -14.88
N GLY A 111 15.25 -18.35 -14.16
CA GLY A 111 16.17 -19.44 -13.80
C GLY A 111 17.10 -19.13 -12.61
N ASN A 112 16.90 -18.05 -11.91
CA ASN A 112 17.63 -17.70 -10.69
C ASN A 112 16.75 -17.95 -9.45
N GLY A 113 17.17 -18.85 -8.58
CA GLY A 113 16.42 -19.23 -7.37
C GLY A 113 16.54 -18.25 -6.20
N ASP A 114 17.23 -17.12 -6.38
CA ASP A 114 17.34 -16.08 -5.36
C ASP A 114 16.10 -15.16 -5.35
N TYR A 115 15.22 -15.29 -6.36
CA TYR A 115 14.00 -14.50 -6.51
C TYR A 115 12.78 -15.30 -6.04
N ASP A 116 11.93 -14.67 -5.23
CA ASP A 116 10.64 -15.24 -4.83
C ASP A 116 9.68 -15.27 -6.03
N TYR A 117 9.76 -14.24 -6.89
CA TYR A 117 8.93 -14.10 -8.08
C TYR A 117 9.78 -13.92 -9.32
N CYS A 118 9.29 -14.46 -10.41
CA CYS A 118 9.81 -14.08 -11.71
C CYS A 118 8.80 -13.26 -12.53
N TYR A 119 7.53 -13.55 -12.36
CA TYR A 119 6.43 -12.82 -12.99
C TYR A 119 5.12 -13.19 -12.29
N VAL A 120 4.30 -12.20 -11.96
CA VAL A 120 3.05 -12.41 -11.22
C VAL A 120 1.83 -12.70 -12.11
N GLY A 121 1.95 -12.57 -13.43
CA GLY A 121 0.85 -12.80 -14.35
C GLY A 121 0.08 -11.54 -14.74
N ASN A 122 -0.94 -11.70 -15.60
CA ASN A 122 -1.88 -10.66 -16.05
C ASN A 122 -1.22 -9.39 -16.59
N PHE A 123 -0.04 -9.50 -17.20
CA PHE A 123 0.73 -8.39 -17.79
C PHE A 123 1.21 -7.33 -16.79
N TYR A 124 1.21 -7.64 -15.48
CA TYR A 124 1.83 -6.79 -14.47
C TYR A 124 3.35 -6.99 -14.47
N TRP A 125 4.07 -5.91 -14.75
CA TRP A 125 5.52 -5.87 -14.82
C TRP A 125 6.09 -5.11 -13.64
N GLY A 126 6.60 -5.82 -12.67
CA GLY A 126 7.27 -5.29 -11.49
C GLY A 126 8.68 -5.86 -11.32
N ARG A 127 9.22 -5.71 -10.13
CA ARG A 127 10.49 -6.30 -9.71
C ARG A 127 10.39 -6.78 -8.27
N ASP A 128 11.20 -7.77 -7.96
CA ASP A 128 11.34 -8.22 -6.59
C ASP A 128 12.05 -7.18 -5.73
N HIS A 129 11.72 -7.16 -4.45
CA HIS A 129 12.32 -6.24 -3.51
C HIS A 129 13.83 -6.49 -3.38
N GLY A 130 14.61 -5.44 -3.56
CA GLY A 130 16.07 -5.53 -3.50
C GLY A 130 16.74 -6.04 -4.78
N ASP A 131 16.01 -6.26 -5.87
CA ASP A 131 16.59 -6.60 -7.16
C ASP A 131 17.43 -5.44 -7.70
N ASP A 132 18.73 -5.67 -7.89
CA ASP A 132 19.69 -4.69 -8.40
C ASP A 132 20.31 -5.10 -9.77
N GLU A 133 19.80 -6.13 -10.42
CA GLU A 133 20.30 -6.68 -11.70
C GLU A 133 20.26 -5.69 -12.90
N GLY A 134 20.22 -4.41 -12.62
CA GLY A 134 20.19 -3.35 -13.62
C GLY A 134 18.79 -3.10 -14.16
N ILE A 135 18.72 -2.31 -15.23
CA ILE A 135 17.46 -1.97 -15.87
C ILE A 135 17.23 -2.94 -17.04
N PRO A 136 16.25 -3.86 -16.97
CA PRO A 136 15.91 -4.70 -18.10
C PRO A 136 15.40 -3.85 -19.27
N ASN A 137 15.47 -4.38 -20.46
CA ASN A 137 14.99 -3.69 -21.68
C ASN A 137 13.46 -3.76 -21.78
N ASP A 138 12.79 -3.12 -20.84
CA ASP A 138 11.34 -3.14 -20.67
C ASP A 138 10.65 -1.78 -20.78
N ASN A 139 11.41 -0.72 -20.83
CA ASN A 139 11.11 0.74 -20.74
C ASN A 139 9.64 1.16 -20.78
N THR A 140 8.83 0.55 -21.65
CA THR A 140 7.44 0.93 -21.87
C THR A 140 6.48 -0.21 -21.55
N LYS A 141 6.95 -1.25 -20.88
CA LYS A 141 6.16 -2.43 -20.56
C LYS A 141 5.84 -2.51 -19.08
N ARG A 142 6.70 -1.91 -18.22
CA ARG A 142 6.48 -1.93 -16.78
C ARG A 142 5.14 -1.33 -16.41
N THR A 143 4.52 -1.86 -15.39
CA THR A 143 3.34 -1.27 -14.78
C THR A 143 3.69 0.10 -14.24
N THR A 144 2.93 1.12 -14.63
CA THR A 144 3.06 2.47 -14.05
C THR A 144 2.23 2.59 -12.79
N PHE A 145 2.63 3.49 -11.92
CA PHE A 145 1.89 3.81 -10.72
C PHE A 145 1.80 5.33 -10.57
N GLY A 146 0.73 5.78 -9.96
CA GLY A 146 0.47 7.21 -9.85
C GLY A 146 0.15 7.66 -8.45
N VAL A 147 -0.49 8.78 -8.37
CA VAL A 147 -0.87 9.43 -7.12
C VAL A 147 -2.07 8.73 -6.51
N TYR A 148 -2.10 8.60 -5.19
CA TYR A 148 -3.33 8.22 -4.50
C TYR A 148 -4.39 9.32 -4.68
N PRO A 149 -5.65 9.03 -4.85
CA PRO A 149 -6.27 7.71 -4.94
C PRO A 149 -6.40 7.17 -6.37
N GLY A 150 -6.40 8.01 -7.37
CA GLY A 150 -6.76 7.65 -8.74
C GLY A 150 -5.59 7.29 -9.65
N GLY A 151 -4.40 7.13 -9.12
CA GLY A 151 -3.22 6.63 -9.83
C GLY A 151 -2.73 7.45 -11.02
N GLY A 152 -3.59 8.05 -11.74
CA GLY A 152 -3.33 8.77 -12.98
C GLY A 152 -4.17 8.25 -14.15
N ALA A 153 -4.45 6.98 -14.22
CA ALA A 153 -5.35 6.39 -15.21
C ALA A 153 -6.02 5.16 -14.59
N PHE A 154 -7.27 4.91 -14.93
CA PHE A 154 -7.92 3.65 -14.64
C PHE A 154 -7.43 2.59 -15.64
N ASP A 155 -6.99 1.43 -15.15
CA ASP A 155 -6.57 0.30 -15.98
C ASP A 155 -7.81 -0.50 -16.42
N ASN A 156 -8.29 -0.20 -17.60
CA ASN A 156 -9.45 -0.84 -18.23
C ASN A 156 -9.05 -1.84 -19.32
N ASN A 157 -7.86 -2.42 -19.25
CA ASN A 157 -7.31 -3.37 -20.23
C ASN A 157 -7.02 -2.77 -21.62
N GLN A 158 -6.93 -1.45 -21.76
CA GLN A 158 -6.51 -0.84 -23.04
C GLN A 158 -5.03 -1.01 -23.36
N TYR A 159 -4.20 -1.24 -22.34
CA TYR A 159 -2.75 -1.46 -22.46
C TYR A 159 -2.03 -0.38 -23.29
N ASN A 160 -2.50 0.85 -23.23
CA ASN A 160 -1.89 1.93 -23.96
C ASN A 160 -0.58 2.35 -23.30
N ARG A 161 0.45 2.54 -24.13
CA ARG A 161 1.69 3.12 -23.65
C ARG A 161 1.45 4.50 -23.05
N VAL A 162 1.96 4.73 -21.87
CA VAL A 162 1.96 6.04 -21.21
C VAL A 162 3.21 6.81 -21.65
N ASP A 163 2.99 7.98 -22.24
CA ASP A 163 4.04 8.93 -22.61
C ASP A 163 3.48 10.37 -22.64
N SER A 164 4.32 11.35 -22.97
CA SER A 164 3.92 12.76 -22.98
C SER A 164 2.79 13.11 -23.96
N SER A 165 2.47 12.24 -24.92
CA SER A 165 1.40 12.42 -25.88
C SER A 165 0.15 11.60 -25.57
N ASN A 166 0.28 10.62 -24.69
CA ASN A 166 -0.80 9.74 -24.26
C ASN A 166 -0.74 9.57 -22.74
N THR A 167 -1.31 10.54 -22.04
CA THR A 167 -1.39 10.54 -20.59
C THR A 167 -2.87 10.58 -20.18
N PRO A 168 -3.58 9.43 -20.23
CA PRO A 168 -4.99 9.36 -19.84
C PRO A 168 -5.07 9.44 -18.32
N THR A 169 -5.22 10.65 -17.76
CA THR A 169 -4.99 10.81 -16.35
C THR A 169 -5.78 11.94 -15.74
N LEU A 170 -5.83 11.96 -14.44
CA LEU A 170 -6.22 13.11 -13.62
C LEU A 170 -5.18 14.24 -13.65
N ASN A 171 -4.19 14.19 -14.55
CA ASN A 171 -3.16 15.20 -14.79
C ASN A 171 -2.36 15.58 -13.53
N GLY A 172 -2.19 14.63 -12.62
CA GLY A 172 -1.46 14.80 -11.38
C GLY A 172 -2.26 15.38 -10.23
N GLU A 173 -3.56 15.53 -10.40
CA GLU A 173 -4.48 15.72 -9.30
C GLU A 173 -4.49 14.46 -8.42
N GLY A 174 -4.64 14.63 -7.12
CA GLY A 174 -4.64 13.53 -6.17
C GLY A 174 -4.46 13.99 -4.75
N ILE A 175 -4.11 13.07 -3.89
CA ILE A 175 -4.04 13.29 -2.45
C ILE A 175 -2.73 12.73 -1.91
N ASN A 176 -2.10 13.46 -0.97
CA ASN A 176 -1.13 12.87 -0.06
C ASN A 176 -1.86 12.53 1.24
N PRO A 177 -2.20 11.26 1.49
CA PRO A 177 -2.92 10.87 2.69
C PRO A 177 -2.00 10.99 3.91
N ILE A 178 -2.44 11.72 4.94
CA ILE A 178 -1.73 11.87 6.20
C ILE A 178 -2.33 10.93 7.24
N PHE A 179 -3.65 11.05 7.47
CA PHE A 179 -4.40 10.09 8.28
C PHE A 179 -5.87 10.13 7.88
N LEU A 180 -6.35 9.07 7.26
CA LEU A 180 -7.69 8.98 6.70
C LEU A 180 -8.66 8.32 7.69
N SER A 181 -9.95 8.51 7.47
CA SER A 181 -11.03 7.83 8.19
C SER A 181 -10.88 6.30 8.11
N SER A 182 -10.57 5.77 6.93
CA SER A 182 -10.25 4.34 6.78
C SER A 182 -9.12 3.89 7.71
N PHE A 183 -8.07 4.70 7.88
CA PHE A 183 -6.94 4.37 8.77
C PHE A 183 -7.37 4.37 10.25
N THR A 184 -8.28 5.25 10.64
CA THR A 184 -8.85 5.26 11.98
C THR A 184 -9.58 3.95 12.29
N HIS A 185 -10.38 3.47 11.35
CA HIS A 185 -11.12 2.22 11.51
C HIS A 185 -10.19 1.00 11.61
N PHE A 186 -9.17 0.93 10.76
CA PHE A 186 -8.16 -0.12 10.87
C PHE A 186 -7.35 -0.04 12.18
N ALA A 187 -6.99 1.18 12.61
CA ALA A 187 -6.25 1.39 13.86
C ALA A 187 -7.05 0.92 15.09
N LEU A 188 -8.35 1.17 15.10
CA LEU A 188 -9.24 0.68 16.16
C LEU A 188 -9.45 -0.84 16.07
N ALA A 189 -9.54 -1.39 14.86
CA ALA A 189 -9.63 -2.85 14.65
C ALA A 189 -8.38 -3.56 15.18
N GLU A 190 -7.19 -3.04 14.89
CA GLU A 190 -5.91 -3.49 15.45
C GLU A 190 -5.93 -3.41 16.97
N ALA A 191 -6.29 -2.25 17.54
CA ALA A 191 -6.33 -2.05 18.98
C ALA A 191 -7.26 -3.04 19.69
N GLY A 192 -8.35 -3.42 19.06
CA GLY A 192 -9.26 -4.45 19.57
C GLY A 192 -8.63 -5.84 19.66
N LEU A 193 -7.87 -6.21 18.64
CA LEU A 193 -7.24 -7.55 18.54
C LEU A 193 -5.95 -7.66 19.35
N ASP A 194 -5.10 -6.64 19.31
CA ASP A 194 -3.75 -6.65 19.89
C ASP A 194 -3.71 -6.09 21.31
N LEU A 195 -4.46 -5.03 21.59
CA LEU A 195 -4.41 -4.31 22.86
C LEU A 195 -5.64 -4.54 23.76
N GLY A 196 -6.59 -5.36 23.32
CA GLY A 196 -7.79 -5.71 24.09
C GLY A 196 -8.78 -4.55 24.28
N VAL A 197 -8.77 -3.55 23.40
CA VAL A 197 -9.76 -2.49 23.40
C VAL A 197 -11.14 -3.08 23.04
N GLY A 198 -12.18 -2.70 23.78
CA GLY A 198 -13.52 -3.28 23.68
C GLY A 198 -14.30 -2.79 22.46
N VAL A 199 -13.89 -3.16 21.24
CA VAL A 199 -14.49 -2.79 19.96
C VAL A 199 -14.79 -4.02 19.09
N ASP A 200 -15.67 -3.87 18.11
CA ASP A 200 -15.90 -4.90 17.07
C ASP A 200 -14.88 -4.74 15.94
N SER A 201 -13.75 -5.43 16.07
CA SER A 201 -12.66 -5.35 15.10
C SER A 201 -13.07 -5.81 13.70
N LYS A 202 -14.01 -6.76 13.57
CA LYS A 202 -14.50 -7.23 12.26
C LYS A 202 -15.31 -6.14 11.56
N ALA A 203 -16.23 -5.51 12.28
CA ALA A 203 -17.05 -4.43 11.73
C ALA A 203 -16.20 -3.22 11.37
N LEU A 204 -15.23 -2.87 12.20
CA LEU A 204 -14.28 -1.78 11.94
C LEU A 204 -13.40 -2.07 10.72
N MET A 205 -12.89 -3.28 10.57
CA MET A 205 -12.15 -3.67 9.37
C MET A 205 -13.00 -3.52 8.11
N ALA A 206 -14.23 -4.04 8.12
CA ALA A 206 -15.15 -3.93 6.99
C ALA A 206 -15.43 -2.46 6.62
N GLN A 207 -15.65 -1.62 7.61
CA GLN A 207 -15.85 -0.18 7.41
C GLN A 207 -14.58 0.48 6.85
N GLY A 208 -13.41 0.14 7.35
CA GLY A 208 -12.13 0.65 6.85
C GLY A 208 -11.89 0.30 5.37
N ILE A 209 -12.21 -0.95 4.98
CA ILE A 209 -12.13 -1.36 3.56
C ILE A 209 -13.11 -0.56 2.72
N GLN A 210 -14.38 -0.44 3.13
CA GLN A 210 -15.39 0.30 2.39
C GLN A 210 -14.99 1.77 2.19
N LEU A 211 -14.59 2.46 3.26
CA LEU A 211 -14.13 3.86 3.19
C LEU A 211 -12.92 4.03 2.26
N SER A 212 -12.00 3.06 2.26
CA SER A 212 -10.88 3.07 1.32
C SER A 212 -11.31 2.88 -0.13
N MET A 213 -12.27 1.97 -0.38
CA MET A 213 -12.84 1.76 -1.72
C MET A 213 -13.58 3.02 -2.20
N ASP A 214 -14.46 3.59 -1.37
CA ASP A 214 -15.21 4.80 -1.69
C ASP A 214 -14.26 5.95 -2.03
N LYS A 215 -13.24 6.18 -1.20
CA LYS A 215 -12.22 7.22 -1.43
C LYS A 215 -11.51 7.08 -2.77
N VAL A 216 -11.11 5.87 -3.13
CA VAL A 216 -10.36 5.60 -4.37
C VAL A 216 -11.26 5.75 -5.59
N ILE A 217 -12.45 5.18 -5.53
CA ILE A 217 -13.34 5.06 -6.68
C ILE A 217 -14.06 6.38 -6.93
N ASP A 218 -14.58 7.04 -5.91
CA ASP A 218 -15.32 8.30 -6.04
C ASP A 218 -14.41 9.46 -6.48
N PHE A 219 -13.17 9.51 -6.00
CA PHE A 219 -12.19 10.50 -6.47
C PHE A 219 -11.94 10.37 -7.96
N SER A 220 -11.95 9.14 -8.47
CA SER A 220 -11.66 8.81 -9.86
C SER A 220 -12.89 8.87 -10.77
N GLY A 221 -14.01 9.42 -10.30
CA GLY A 221 -15.31 9.42 -10.99
C GLY A 221 -15.35 10.02 -12.39
N ALA A 222 -14.24 10.67 -12.83
CA ALA A 222 -14.08 11.11 -14.23
C ALA A 222 -13.43 10.03 -15.13
N LEU A 223 -12.97 8.92 -14.55
CA LEU A 223 -12.37 7.80 -15.29
C LEU A 223 -13.46 6.76 -15.65
N SER A 224 -13.27 6.07 -16.76
CA SER A 224 -14.10 4.89 -17.06
C SER A 224 -13.80 3.80 -16.05
N THR A 225 -14.84 3.20 -15.49
CA THR A 225 -14.74 2.08 -14.55
C THR A 225 -15.12 0.75 -15.19
N THR A 226 -15.36 0.73 -16.48
CA THR A 226 -15.75 -0.47 -17.24
C THR A 226 -14.53 -1.14 -17.83
N ASP A 227 -14.43 -2.45 -17.71
CA ASP A 227 -13.39 -3.25 -18.33
C ASP A 227 -13.59 -3.29 -19.86
N GLU A 228 -12.53 -3.15 -20.66
CA GLU A 228 -12.63 -3.16 -22.13
C GLU A 228 -12.82 -4.57 -22.70
N ASP A 229 -12.34 -5.59 -21.98
CA ASP A 229 -12.47 -6.98 -22.40
C ASP A 229 -13.82 -7.58 -21.97
N ASP A 230 -14.38 -7.07 -20.87
CA ASP A 230 -15.68 -7.49 -20.35
C ASP A 230 -16.46 -6.30 -19.79
N GLU A 231 -17.30 -5.70 -20.61
CA GLU A 231 -18.14 -4.55 -20.24
C GLU A 231 -19.13 -4.86 -19.10
N THR A 232 -19.26 -6.11 -18.68
CA THR A 232 -20.11 -6.49 -17.53
C THR A 232 -19.40 -6.32 -16.20
N ILE A 233 -18.07 -6.14 -16.19
CA ILE A 233 -17.29 -5.88 -14.99
C ILE A 233 -17.34 -4.38 -14.68
N ASP A 234 -17.87 -4.06 -13.52
CA ASP A 234 -17.99 -2.69 -13.02
C ASP A 234 -17.19 -2.56 -11.72
N TYR A 235 -16.33 -1.57 -11.66
CA TYR A 235 -15.47 -1.25 -10.52
C TYR A 235 -15.99 -0.08 -9.67
N ALA A 236 -17.23 0.36 -9.89
CA ALA A 236 -17.83 1.40 -9.05
C ALA A 236 -17.91 0.95 -7.58
N ALA A 237 -17.87 1.92 -6.65
CA ALA A 237 -17.84 1.66 -5.21
C ALA A 237 -19.03 0.80 -4.70
N THR A 238 -20.17 0.85 -5.41
CA THR A 238 -21.36 0.04 -5.12
C THR A 238 -21.44 -1.23 -5.95
N SER A 239 -20.42 -1.57 -6.72
CA SER A 239 -20.42 -2.72 -7.61
C SER A 239 -20.38 -4.03 -6.85
N ALA A 240 -20.75 -5.11 -7.55
CA ALA A 240 -20.62 -6.47 -7.02
C ALA A 240 -19.16 -6.79 -6.68
N ASN A 241 -18.20 -6.33 -7.49
CA ASN A 241 -16.76 -6.57 -7.26
C ASN A 241 -16.30 -6.07 -5.89
N VAL A 242 -16.72 -4.86 -5.48
CA VAL A 242 -16.37 -4.32 -4.16
C VAL A 242 -17.03 -5.13 -3.05
N SER A 243 -18.32 -5.43 -3.17
CA SER A 243 -19.04 -6.21 -2.17
C SER A 243 -18.50 -7.64 -2.05
N ASP A 244 -18.15 -8.28 -3.16
CA ASP A 244 -17.58 -9.63 -3.20
C ASP A 244 -16.17 -9.64 -2.60
N TYR A 245 -15.34 -8.64 -2.87
CA TYR A 245 -14.05 -8.49 -2.23
C TYR A 245 -14.19 -8.39 -0.71
N ILE A 246 -15.05 -7.50 -0.21
CA ILE A 246 -15.29 -7.35 1.23
C ILE A 246 -15.81 -8.64 1.84
N ALA A 247 -16.78 -9.30 1.19
CA ALA A 247 -17.32 -10.57 1.66
C ALA A 247 -16.26 -11.66 1.76
N ARG A 248 -15.35 -11.74 0.80
CA ARG A 248 -14.21 -12.65 0.83
C ARG A 248 -13.31 -12.40 2.03
N VAL A 249 -12.91 -11.13 2.26
CA VAL A 249 -12.05 -10.76 3.39
C VAL A 249 -12.73 -11.08 4.72
N LEU A 250 -14.04 -10.83 4.84
CA LEU A 250 -14.80 -11.16 6.04
C LEU A 250 -14.92 -12.68 6.27
N ALA A 251 -15.04 -13.47 5.21
CA ALA A 251 -15.05 -14.93 5.31
C ALA A 251 -13.67 -15.46 5.75
N GLU A 252 -12.58 -14.89 5.25
CA GLU A 252 -11.22 -15.20 5.68
C GLU A 252 -11.02 -14.85 7.17
N TYR A 253 -11.48 -13.69 7.60
CA TYR A 253 -11.44 -13.26 9.00
C TYR A 253 -12.21 -14.21 9.92
N ASP A 254 -13.39 -14.69 9.50
CA ASP A 254 -14.19 -15.65 10.26
C ASP A 254 -13.52 -17.02 10.37
N ALA A 255 -12.81 -17.44 9.32
CA ALA A 255 -12.06 -18.70 9.31
C ALA A 255 -10.77 -18.64 10.13
N ALA A 256 -10.23 -17.45 10.38
CA ALA A 256 -8.98 -17.23 11.09
C ALA A 256 -9.11 -17.61 12.58
N SER A 257 -8.16 -18.40 13.08
CA SER A 257 -8.12 -18.88 14.46
C SER A 257 -7.26 -17.98 15.35
N GLY A 258 -7.93 -17.33 16.32
CA GLY A 258 -7.26 -16.45 17.28
C GLY A 258 -7.04 -15.03 16.78
N ASN A 259 -6.66 -14.16 17.71
CA ASN A 259 -6.52 -12.72 17.44
C ASN A 259 -5.34 -12.42 16.51
N GLU A 260 -4.25 -13.18 16.62
CA GLU A 260 -3.06 -12.96 15.80
C GLU A 260 -3.33 -13.18 14.31
N ALA A 261 -3.99 -14.29 13.94
CA ALA A 261 -4.35 -14.55 12.56
C ALA A 261 -5.35 -13.51 12.01
N LYS A 262 -6.28 -13.04 12.84
CA LYS A 262 -7.20 -11.96 12.49
C LYS A 262 -6.50 -10.62 12.33
N LEU A 263 -5.50 -10.35 13.20
CA LEU A 263 -4.67 -9.14 13.12
C LEU A 263 -3.89 -9.10 11.79
N ALA A 264 -3.33 -10.22 11.37
CA ALA A 264 -2.63 -10.29 10.07
C ALA A 264 -3.52 -9.86 8.90
N ILE A 265 -4.80 -10.24 8.92
CA ILE A 265 -5.79 -9.85 7.90
C ILE A 265 -6.09 -8.35 7.98
N VAL A 266 -6.35 -7.82 9.18
CA VAL A 266 -6.61 -6.38 9.38
C VAL A 266 -5.44 -5.54 8.89
N ILE A 267 -4.22 -5.93 9.22
CA ILE A 267 -3.01 -5.19 8.82
C ILE A 267 -2.76 -5.29 7.31
N ARG A 268 -3.02 -6.43 6.68
CA ARG A 268 -2.95 -6.56 5.22
C ARG A 268 -3.92 -5.60 4.53
N GLU A 269 -5.16 -5.53 4.98
CA GLU A 269 -6.15 -4.62 4.39
C GLU A 269 -5.80 -3.14 4.63
N TRP A 270 -5.25 -2.82 5.80
CA TRP A 270 -4.74 -1.48 6.06
C TRP A 270 -3.53 -1.14 5.18
N TYR A 271 -2.63 -2.11 4.98
CA TYR A 271 -1.49 -1.96 4.07
C TYR A 271 -1.94 -1.63 2.64
N ASN A 272 -2.93 -2.38 2.12
CA ASN A 272 -3.52 -2.12 0.80
C ASN A 272 -4.18 -0.73 0.72
N ALA A 273 -4.84 -0.30 1.79
CA ALA A 273 -5.45 1.03 1.88
C ALA A 273 -4.45 2.19 2.02
N SER A 274 -3.19 1.88 2.35
CA SER A 274 -2.16 2.90 2.67
C SER A 274 -1.39 3.39 1.45
N TRP A 275 -1.85 3.13 0.22
CA TRP A 275 -1.22 3.66 -0.98
C TRP A 275 -1.02 5.18 -0.88
N GLY A 276 0.19 5.65 -1.17
CA GLY A 276 0.56 7.07 -1.03
C GLY A 276 1.04 7.48 0.37
N ASN A 277 0.97 6.60 1.38
CA ASN A 277 1.47 6.85 2.72
C ASN A 277 2.48 5.77 3.13
N GLY A 278 3.76 6.10 3.16
CA GLY A 278 4.80 5.15 3.60
C GLY A 278 5.01 5.09 5.12
N ILE A 279 4.41 6.00 5.88
CA ILE A 279 4.63 6.09 7.34
C ILE A 279 3.81 5.04 8.08
N GLU A 280 2.54 4.87 7.70
CA GLU A 280 1.67 3.89 8.36
C GLU A 280 2.11 2.44 8.08
N PRO A 281 2.44 2.03 6.84
CA PRO A 281 3.02 0.71 6.55
C PRO A 281 4.26 0.40 7.39
N TYR A 282 5.20 1.35 7.50
CA TYR A 282 6.37 1.17 8.35
C TYR A 282 6.00 0.97 9.82
N ASN A 283 5.09 1.80 10.36
CA ASN A 283 4.69 1.74 11.75
C ASN A 283 3.92 0.44 12.07
N MET A 284 2.99 0.01 11.19
CA MET A 284 2.25 -1.22 11.40
C MET A 284 3.15 -2.45 11.34
N TYR A 285 4.08 -2.51 10.38
CA TYR A 285 5.04 -3.59 10.30
C TYR A 285 5.95 -3.65 11.53
N ARG A 286 6.52 -2.51 11.92
CA ARG A 286 7.34 -2.41 13.14
C ARG A 286 6.59 -2.86 14.39
N ARG A 287 5.29 -2.55 14.49
CA ARG A 287 4.45 -2.80 15.66
C ARG A 287 3.97 -4.25 15.75
N THR A 288 3.57 -4.81 14.61
CA THR A 288 2.86 -6.08 14.53
C THR A 288 3.63 -7.21 13.85
N GLY A 289 4.65 -6.90 13.05
CA GLY A 289 5.32 -7.87 12.17
C GLY A 289 4.52 -8.20 10.90
N TYR A 290 3.40 -7.55 10.68
CA TYR A 290 2.52 -7.75 9.52
C TYR A 290 2.47 -6.52 8.60
N PRO A 291 2.08 -6.69 7.32
CA PRO A 291 1.78 -7.95 6.65
C PRO A 291 3.02 -8.81 6.44
N THR A 292 2.87 -10.09 6.14
CA THR A 292 3.98 -10.93 5.68
C THR A 292 4.51 -10.34 4.38
N LEU A 293 5.75 -9.87 4.37
CA LEU A 293 6.37 -9.26 3.21
C LEU A 293 7.19 -10.28 2.44
N GLN A 294 7.38 -9.99 1.14
CA GLN A 294 8.31 -10.70 0.29
C GLN A 294 9.73 -10.60 0.85
N THR A 295 10.47 -11.69 0.77
CA THR A 295 11.92 -11.72 1.10
C THR A 295 12.70 -10.90 0.06
N GLY A 296 13.68 -10.12 0.50
CA GLY A 296 14.56 -9.40 -0.44
C GLY A 296 15.49 -10.37 -1.19
N VAL A 297 15.73 -10.11 -2.46
CA VAL A 297 16.64 -10.91 -3.33
C VAL A 297 18.06 -10.99 -2.76
N PHE A 298 18.53 -9.90 -2.18
CA PHE A 298 19.83 -9.87 -1.51
C PHE A 298 19.66 -9.87 0.01
N PRO A 299 20.68 -10.39 0.75
CA PRO A 299 20.66 -10.32 2.20
C PRO A 299 20.42 -8.88 2.67
N VAL A 300 19.26 -8.62 3.20
CA VAL A 300 18.93 -7.36 3.83
C VAL A 300 19.55 -7.34 5.24
N GLY A 301 19.96 -6.17 5.70
CA GLY A 301 20.33 -5.98 7.10
C GLY A 301 19.13 -6.14 8.02
N PRO A 302 19.33 -6.00 9.35
CA PRO A 302 18.22 -6.04 10.29
C PRO A 302 17.20 -4.93 9.98
N PHE A 303 15.94 -5.20 10.30
CA PHE A 303 14.88 -4.22 10.12
C PHE A 303 15.24 -2.88 10.81
N PRO A 304 15.12 -1.74 10.13
CA PRO A 304 15.49 -0.45 10.68
C PRO A 304 14.47 0.03 11.72
N ARG A 305 14.78 -0.15 12.99
CA ARG A 305 13.97 0.31 14.14
C ARG A 305 14.23 1.78 14.49
N SER A 306 15.36 2.33 14.00
CA SER A 306 15.69 3.75 14.10
C SER A 306 16.49 4.20 12.88
N PHE A 307 16.47 5.51 12.60
CA PHE A 307 17.33 6.07 11.58
C PHE A 307 18.76 6.25 12.11
N ARG A 308 19.74 5.97 11.25
CA ARG A 308 21.12 6.33 11.53
C ARG A 308 21.29 7.84 11.43
N TYR A 309 22.23 8.37 12.19
CA TYR A 309 22.62 9.77 12.01
C TYR A 309 23.22 10.00 10.62
N PRO A 310 22.92 11.14 9.97
CA PRO A 310 23.57 11.49 8.71
C PRO A 310 25.09 11.54 8.86
N SER A 311 25.81 11.17 7.81
CA SER A 311 27.27 11.22 7.80
C SER A 311 27.82 12.65 8.06
N SER A 312 27.09 13.67 7.64
CA SER A 312 27.43 15.07 7.95
C SER A 312 27.46 15.34 9.45
N GLU A 313 26.53 14.77 10.21
CA GLU A 313 26.48 14.92 11.67
C GLU A 313 27.61 14.13 12.34
N THR A 314 27.77 12.85 12.01
CA THR A 314 28.79 11.99 12.63
C THR A 314 30.22 12.41 12.31
N ASN A 315 30.45 13.04 11.16
CA ASN A 315 31.78 13.55 10.77
C ASN A 315 32.11 14.92 11.37
N SER A 316 31.08 15.70 11.73
CA SER A 316 31.27 17.09 12.16
C SER A 316 31.07 17.30 13.65
N ASN A 317 30.33 16.41 14.33
CA ASN A 317 30.00 16.51 15.74
C ASN A 317 30.75 15.42 16.56
N PRO A 318 31.81 15.78 17.31
CA PRO A 318 32.59 14.79 18.07
C PRO A 318 31.81 14.17 19.24
N ASN A 319 30.66 14.71 19.58
CA ASN A 319 29.81 14.19 20.68
C ASN A 319 28.77 13.16 20.20
N VAL A 320 28.66 12.91 18.90
CA VAL A 320 27.73 11.97 18.33
C VAL A 320 28.43 10.66 17.98
N ASN A 321 27.95 9.57 18.53
CA ASN A 321 28.31 8.23 18.13
C ASN A 321 27.24 7.68 17.19
N GLN A 322 27.66 7.11 16.04
CA GLN A 322 26.74 6.46 15.13
C GLN A 322 26.03 5.27 15.83
N THR A 323 24.74 5.21 15.64
CA THR A 323 23.92 4.09 16.10
C THR A 323 23.73 3.06 15.00
N THR A 324 23.38 1.84 15.37
CA THR A 324 22.93 0.81 14.41
C THR A 324 21.44 1.02 14.10
N ALA A 325 21.01 0.61 12.90
CA ALA A 325 19.61 0.79 12.49
C ALA A 325 18.63 -0.04 13.31
N ASP A 326 19.07 -1.15 13.91
CA ASP A 326 18.30 -2.05 14.79
C ASP A 326 18.14 -1.53 16.21
N ASN A 327 18.73 -0.37 16.54
CA ASN A 327 18.53 0.25 17.86
C ASN A 327 17.06 0.62 18.07
N GLN A 328 16.54 0.12 19.18
CA GLN A 328 15.18 0.37 19.61
C GLN A 328 15.00 1.83 20.06
N VAL A 329 13.95 2.48 19.58
CA VAL A 329 13.53 3.80 20.06
C VAL A 329 12.68 3.64 21.33
N PHE A 330 12.56 4.70 22.14
CA PHE A 330 11.96 4.62 23.48
C PHE A 330 10.48 4.20 23.52
N TRP A 331 9.75 4.38 22.43
CA TRP A 331 8.34 3.96 22.30
C TRP A 331 8.16 2.59 21.65
N ASP A 332 9.23 1.99 21.14
CA ASP A 332 9.18 0.66 20.54
C ASP A 332 9.31 -0.39 21.65
N THR A 333 8.22 -1.09 21.94
CA THR A 333 8.12 -2.06 23.02
C THR A 333 8.41 -3.50 22.58
N ASN A 334 8.60 -3.75 21.29
CA ASN A 334 8.87 -5.09 20.77
C ASN A 334 10.27 -5.59 21.15
N PRO A 335 10.43 -6.88 21.42
CA PRO A 335 11.74 -7.45 21.72
C PRO A 335 12.72 -7.32 20.56
N ALA A 336 14.01 -7.46 20.83
CA ALA A 336 15.03 -7.55 19.79
C ALA A 336 14.77 -8.76 18.90
N GLY A 337 14.90 -8.59 17.58
CA GLY A 337 14.64 -9.65 16.60
C GLY A 337 13.15 -10.02 16.42
N PHE A 338 12.23 -9.18 16.87
CA PHE A 338 10.80 -9.36 16.64
C PHE A 338 10.46 -9.28 15.13
N ILE A 339 11.15 -8.44 14.41
CA ILE A 339 11.07 -8.30 12.95
C ILE A 339 12.45 -8.58 12.38
N ASN A 340 12.50 -9.40 11.36
CA ASN A 340 13.74 -9.80 10.67
C ASN A 340 13.80 -9.24 9.27
#